data_b242b62a9ac6f8fdc818c719c1a01241
#
_entry.id   b242b62a9ac6f8fdc818c719c1a01241
#
_cell.length_a   1.000
_cell.length_b   1.000
_cell.length_c   1.000
_cell.angle_alpha   90.00
_cell.angle_beta   90.00
_cell.angle_gamma   90.00
#
_symmetry.space_group_name_H-M   'P 1'
#
loop_
_entity.id
_entity.type
_entity.pdbx_description
1 polymer ?
#
loop_
_entity_poly.entity_id
_entity_poly.type
_entity_poly.pdbx_seq_one_letter_code
_entity_poly.pdbx_strand_id
1 'polypeptide(L)'
;MTLFDQIQRVRESIYKAEVGTKTKKATTIIAATKTQSIKTVEHCINSGIIHIGENRVQEAISKFESIDIEQTTHIKRMIGHLQSNKINKALSFFDTIDSVDTLSLAKKISTKLDMKKRKIQTMLEVNTSREESKFGFQPEDDQGLLESIELNNINVIGLMTLGPKTKEPKETERSFRLLRKIKNSLNKQLPKNKQLSDLSMGMSDDYELAIQQGSTMVRLGTALFGKRV
;
A
#
# COMPACT_ATOMS: atom_id res chain seq x y z
N MET A 1 8.41 11.31 24.13
CA MET A 1 7.11 10.90 23.59
C MET A 1 7.21 9.42 23.26
N THR A 2 6.29 8.61 23.76
CA THR A 2 6.27 7.17 23.50
C THR A 2 5.72 6.87 22.12
N LEU A 3 5.97 5.66 21.58
CA LEU A 3 5.35 5.21 20.33
C LEU A 3 3.82 5.20 20.43
N PHE A 4 3.29 4.85 21.59
CA PHE A 4 1.84 4.89 21.86
C PHE A 4 1.28 6.31 21.69
N ASP A 5 1.92 7.32 22.29
CA ASP A 5 1.47 8.73 22.16
C ASP A 5 1.48 9.17 20.69
N GLN A 6 2.52 8.74 19.95
CA GLN A 6 2.65 9.06 18.53
C GLN A 6 1.50 8.43 17.70
N ILE A 7 1.18 7.16 17.97
CA ILE A 7 0.07 6.46 17.31
C ILE A 7 -1.25 7.17 17.59
N GLN A 8 -1.52 7.58 18.83
CA GLN A 8 -2.75 8.29 19.17
C GLN A 8 -2.88 9.63 18.44
N ARG A 9 -1.80 10.40 18.38
CA ARG A 9 -1.78 11.66 17.61
C ARG A 9 -2.07 11.45 16.13
N VAL A 10 -1.47 10.41 15.53
CA VAL A 10 -1.72 10.06 14.13
C VAL A 10 -3.19 9.68 13.93
N ARG A 11 -3.78 8.90 14.84
CA ARG A 11 -5.21 8.53 14.77
C ARG A 11 -6.12 9.76 14.88
N GLU A 12 -5.82 10.67 15.79
CA GLU A 12 -6.57 11.93 15.92
C GLU A 12 -6.47 12.79 14.66
N SER A 13 -5.29 12.89 14.06
CA SER A 13 -5.09 13.63 12.81
C SER A 13 -5.85 12.97 11.64
N ILE A 14 -5.81 11.63 11.53
CA ILE A 14 -6.58 10.89 10.54
C ILE A 14 -8.08 11.15 10.72
N TYR A 15 -8.60 11.05 11.95
CA TYR A 15 -10.00 11.32 12.24
C TYR A 15 -10.41 12.73 11.82
N LYS A 16 -9.58 13.75 12.13
CA LYS A 16 -9.83 15.14 11.68
C LYS A 16 -9.85 15.28 10.17
N ALA A 17 -8.93 14.58 9.47
CA ALA A 17 -8.87 14.60 8.01
C ALA A 17 -10.06 13.87 7.35
N GLU A 18 -10.63 12.86 8.01
CA GLU A 18 -11.82 12.13 7.55
C GLU A 18 -13.11 12.94 7.68
N VAL A 19 -13.17 13.86 8.64
CA VAL A 19 -14.35 14.72 8.86
C VAL A 19 -14.64 15.54 7.61
N GLY A 20 -15.85 15.40 7.06
CA GLY A 20 -16.26 16.08 5.83
C GLY A 20 -15.87 15.39 4.53
N THR A 21 -15.15 14.27 4.58
CA THR A 21 -14.92 13.45 3.37
C THR A 21 -16.16 12.61 3.03
N LYS A 22 -16.30 12.26 1.73
CA LYS A 22 -17.36 11.35 1.28
C LYS A 22 -17.01 9.87 1.47
N THR A 23 -15.82 9.58 1.97
CA THR A 23 -15.34 8.20 2.18
C THR A 23 -15.98 7.64 3.46
N LYS A 24 -16.77 6.57 3.31
CA LYS A 24 -17.43 5.91 4.47
C LYS A 24 -16.54 4.88 5.18
N LYS A 25 -15.40 4.56 4.60
CA LYS A 25 -14.44 3.56 5.11
C LYS A 25 -13.40 4.27 5.97
N ALA A 26 -13.20 3.80 7.20
CA ALA A 26 -12.14 4.28 8.06
C ALA A 26 -10.76 4.05 7.40
N THR A 27 -9.86 5.01 7.52
CA THR A 27 -8.53 4.93 6.92
C THR A 27 -7.66 3.91 7.64
N THR A 28 -7.15 2.94 6.88
CA THR A 28 -6.21 1.94 7.38
C THR A 28 -4.80 2.53 7.48
N ILE A 29 -4.17 2.37 8.64
CA ILE A 29 -2.75 2.72 8.82
C ILE A 29 -1.90 1.51 8.43
N ILE A 30 -1.00 1.69 7.46
CA ILE A 30 0.07 0.75 7.15
C ILE A 30 1.35 1.31 7.78
N ALA A 31 1.87 0.64 8.81
CA ALA A 31 3.16 1.02 9.40
C ALA A 31 4.29 0.65 8.44
N ALA A 32 4.98 1.64 7.89
CA ALA A 32 6.15 1.42 7.03
C ALA A 32 7.38 1.15 7.90
N THR A 33 7.60 -0.12 8.24
CA THR A 33 8.56 -0.55 9.25
C THR A 33 9.96 -0.83 8.71
N LYS A 34 10.23 -0.46 7.45
CA LYS A 34 11.61 -0.51 6.92
C LYS A 34 12.58 0.15 7.89
N THR A 35 13.70 -0.49 8.15
CA THR A 35 14.74 -0.03 9.09
C THR A 35 14.35 0.01 10.57
N GLN A 36 13.12 -0.35 10.94
CA GLN A 36 12.71 -0.45 12.33
C GLN A 36 13.11 -1.79 12.94
N SER A 37 13.40 -1.77 14.25
CA SER A 37 13.67 -2.99 15.00
C SER A 37 12.40 -3.84 15.11
N ILE A 38 12.60 -5.11 15.34
CA ILE A 38 11.49 -6.03 15.56
C ILE A 38 10.63 -5.64 16.77
N LYS A 39 11.24 -5.22 17.87
CA LYS A 39 10.52 -4.72 19.06
C LYS A 39 9.60 -3.54 18.71
N THR A 40 10.01 -2.67 17.79
CA THR A 40 9.18 -1.56 17.31
C THR A 40 7.97 -2.09 16.54
N VAL A 41 8.15 -3.14 15.73
CA VAL A 41 7.05 -3.78 14.99
C VAL A 41 6.05 -4.42 15.96
N GLU A 42 6.52 -5.16 16.96
CA GLU A 42 5.69 -5.75 18.02
C GLU A 42 4.87 -4.68 18.76
N HIS A 43 5.49 -3.55 19.12
CA HIS A 43 4.79 -2.44 19.75
C HIS A 43 3.70 -1.85 18.85
N CYS A 44 3.93 -1.74 17.53
CA CYS A 44 2.89 -1.32 16.59
C CYS A 44 1.69 -2.26 16.59
N ILE A 45 1.94 -3.58 16.49
CA ILE A 45 0.92 -4.60 16.46
C ILE A 45 0.12 -4.57 17.77
N ASN A 46 0.80 -4.55 18.92
CA ASN A 46 0.17 -4.48 20.25
C ASN A 46 -0.62 -3.19 20.46
N SER A 47 -0.28 -2.11 19.74
CA SER A 47 -1.05 -0.86 19.72
C SER A 47 -2.19 -0.86 18.70
N GLY A 48 -2.49 -2.00 18.07
CA GLY A 48 -3.59 -2.19 17.13
C GLY A 48 -3.31 -1.69 15.71
N ILE A 49 -2.03 -1.52 15.31
CA ILE A 49 -1.65 -1.32 13.92
C ILE A 49 -1.22 -2.67 13.34
N ILE A 50 -2.17 -3.38 12.75
CA ILE A 50 -1.97 -4.74 12.26
C ILE A 50 -1.42 -4.83 10.83
N HIS A 51 -1.44 -3.75 10.06
CA HIS A 51 -0.88 -3.72 8.70
C HIS A 51 0.58 -3.25 8.73
N ILE A 52 1.49 -4.16 8.45
CA ILE A 52 2.94 -3.92 8.49
C ILE A 52 3.49 -3.91 7.07
N GLY A 53 4.02 -2.76 6.65
CA GLY A 53 4.53 -2.53 5.31
C GLY A 53 6.06 -2.59 5.24
N GLU A 54 6.58 -3.44 4.37
CA GLU A 54 8.01 -3.61 4.13
C GLU A 54 8.38 -3.30 2.68
N ASN A 55 9.56 -2.72 2.50
CA ASN A 55 10.03 -2.29 1.19
C ASN A 55 10.91 -3.34 0.49
N ARG A 56 11.52 -4.27 1.23
CA ARG A 56 12.51 -5.21 0.71
C ARG A 56 12.25 -6.61 1.26
N VAL A 57 12.10 -7.56 0.33
CA VAL A 57 11.75 -8.96 0.67
C VAL A 57 12.75 -9.58 1.65
N GLN A 58 14.06 -9.45 1.39
CA GLN A 58 15.10 -10.05 2.21
C GLN A 58 15.12 -9.49 3.63
N GLU A 59 15.10 -8.16 3.77
CA GLU A 59 15.10 -7.48 5.08
C GLU A 59 13.86 -7.86 5.89
N ALA A 60 12.69 -7.97 5.22
CA ALA A 60 11.46 -8.38 5.86
C ALA A 60 11.58 -9.82 6.42
N ILE A 61 12.01 -10.78 5.59
CA ILE A 61 12.17 -12.18 6.01
C ILE A 61 13.10 -12.26 7.22
N SER A 62 14.33 -11.74 7.13
CA SER A 62 15.30 -11.80 8.23
C SER A 62 14.79 -11.11 9.51
N LYS A 63 14.04 -10.02 9.39
CA LYS A 63 13.45 -9.32 10.52
C LYS A 63 12.41 -10.19 11.22
N PHE A 64 11.53 -10.83 10.47
CA PHE A 64 10.42 -11.58 11.04
C PHE A 64 10.80 -13.00 11.45
N GLU A 65 11.89 -13.59 10.91
CA GLU A 65 12.43 -14.87 11.38
C GLU A 65 12.89 -14.85 12.86
N SER A 66 13.17 -13.66 13.38
CA SER A 66 13.61 -13.46 14.79
C SER A 66 12.45 -13.24 15.77
N ILE A 67 11.19 -13.38 15.32
CA ILE A 67 10.01 -13.12 16.13
C ILE A 67 9.21 -14.38 16.33
N ASP A 68 8.85 -14.61 17.58
CA ASP A 68 7.77 -15.50 17.98
C ASP A 68 6.44 -14.73 18.00
N ILE A 69 5.97 -14.30 16.79
CA ILE A 69 4.68 -13.58 16.66
C ILE A 69 3.53 -14.54 16.35
N GLU A 70 3.65 -15.82 16.65
CA GLU A 70 2.56 -16.78 16.41
C GLU A 70 1.26 -16.42 17.12
N GLN A 71 1.30 -15.49 18.10
CA GLN A 71 0.14 -15.11 18.90
C GLN A 71 -0.55 -13.81 18.43
N THR A 72 -0.03 -13.07 17.45
CA THR A 72 -0.62 -11.79 17.03
C THR A 72 -1.06 -11.81 15.56
N THR A 73 -2.33 -11.52 15.32
CA THR A 73 -2.85 -11.36 13.95
C THR A 73 -2.31 -10.06 13.34
N HIS A 74 -1.46 -10.18 12.32
CA HIS A 74 -0.97 -9.04 11.54
C HIS A 74 -0.91 -9.38 10.06
N ILE A 75 -0.89 -8.36 9.22
CA ILE A 75 -0.90 -8.48 7.75
C ILE A 75 0.42 -7.90 7.23
N LYS A 76 1.26 -8.75 6.65
CA LYS A 76 2.53 -8.37 6.03
C LYS A 76 2.29 -7.91 4.60
N ARG A 77 2.59 -6.64 4.32
CA ARG A 77 2.35 -5.99 3.03
C ARG A 77 3.68 -5.66 2.34
N MET A 78 3.86 -6.12 1.11
CA MET A 78 4.97 -5.67 0.27
C MET A 78 4.57 -4.33 -0.36
N ILE A 79 5.19 -3.23 0.09
CA ILE A 79 4.87 -1.86 -0.34
C ILE A 79 5.99 -1.19 -1.14
N GLY A 80 7.14 -1.86 -1.32
CA GLY A 80 8.25 -1.40 -2.16
C GLY A 80 8.32 -2.17 -3.48
N HIS A 81 9.11 -1.68 -4.44
CA HIS A 81 9.27 -2.31 -5.74
C HIS A 81 9.67 -3.78 -5.65
N LEU A 82 8.89 -4.66 -6.27
CA LEU A 82 9.12 -6.10 -6.29
C LEU A 82 9.86 -6.53 -7.55
N GLN A 83 11.13 -6.86 -7.39
CA GLN A 83 11.93 -7.44 -8.46
C GLN A 83 11.44 -8.83 -8.85
N SER A 84 11.40 -9.15 -10.16
CA SER A 84 10.90 -10.43 -10.68
C SER A 84 11.57 -11.66 -10.09
N ASN A 85 12.89 -11.61 -9.79
CA ASN A 85 13.63 -12.71 -9.18
C ASN A 85 13.31 -12.96 -7.69
N LYS A 86 12.55 -12.06 -7.05
CA LYS A 86 12.12 -12.16 -5.65
C LYS A 86 10.68 -12.62 -5.49
N ILE A 87 9.92 -12.79 -6.58
CA ILE A 87 8.49 -13.14 -6.53
C ILE A 87 8.24 -14.37 -5.65
N ASN A 88 8.98 -15.48 -5.85
CA ASN A 88 8.75 -16.70 -5.07
C ASN A 88 8.90 -16.49 -3.56
N LYS A 89 9.94 -15.76 -3.14
CA LYS A 89 10.16 -15.41 -1.73
C LYS A 89 9.10 -14.46 -1.20
N ALA A 90 8.70 -13.47 -2.00
CA ALA A 90 7.63 -12.55 -1.62
C ALA A 90 6.31 -13.29 -1.42
N LEU A 91 5.93 -14.16 -2.34
CA LEU A 91 4.69 -14.95 -2.26
C LEU A 91 4.67 -15.95 -1.10
N SER A 92 5.81 -16.43 -0.61
CA SER A 92 5.85 -17.30 0.57
C SER A 92 5.76 -16.55 1.88
N PHE A 93 6.04 -15.25 1.89
CA PHE A 93 6.19 -14.46 3.11
C PHE A 93 5.09 -13.41 3.31
N PHE A 94 4.74 -12.66 2.25
CA PHE A 94 3.76 -11.57 2.35
C PHE A 94 2.32 -12.08 2.16
N ASP A 95 1.40 -11.41 2.86
CA ASP A 95 -0.04 -11.62 2.74
C ASP A 95 -0.62 -10.79 1.60
N THR A 96 0.01 -9.66 1.25
CA THR A 96 -0.37 -8.79 0.13
C THR A 96 0.84 -8.24 -0.61
N ILE A 97 0.67 -7.97 -1.92
CA ILE A 97 1.63 -7.25 -2.75
C ILE A 97 0.97 -5.96 -3.23
N ASP A 98 1.36 -4.82 -2.66
CA ASP A 98 0.72 -3.52 -2.93
C ASP A 98 1.40 -2.73 -4.06
N SER A 99 2.51 -3.23 -4.58
CA SER A 99 3.41 -2.56 -5.53
C SER A 99 3.51 -3.31 -6.86
N VAL A 100 2.39 -3.79 -7.39
CA VAL A 100 2.36 -4.40 -8.73
C VAL A 100 2.36 -3.26 -9.75
N ASP A 101 3.49 -3.04 -10.41
CA ASP A 101 3.79 -1.84 -11.18
C ASP A 101 3.72 -2.03 -12.71
N THR A 102 3.55 -3.26 -13.16
CA THR A 102 3.45 -3.60 -14.59
C THR A 102 2.58 -4.82 -14.83
N LEU A 103 1.94 -4.90 -15.99
CA LEU A 103 1.19 -6.09 -16.44
C LEU A 103 2.10 -7.34 -16.50
N SER A 104 3.37 -7.18 -16.90
CA SER A 104 4.35 -8.27 -16.90
C SER A 104 4.58 -8.84 -15.51
N LEU A 105 4.71 -8.00 -14.49
CA LEU A 105 4.85 -8.43 -13.10
C LEU A 105 3.57 -9.12 -12.62
N ALA A 106 2.39 -8.53 -12.90
CA ALA A 106 1.09 -9.13 -12.57
C ALA A 106 0.93 -10.53 -13.16
N LYS A 107 1.25 -10.72 -14.45
CA LYS A 107 1.22 -12.03 -15.13
C LYS A 107 2.18 -13.04 -14.49
N LYS A 108 3.41 -12.63 -14.16
CA LYS A 108 4.38 -13.50 -13.46
C LYS A 108 3.90 -13.93 -12.09
N ILE A 109 3.33 -13.02 -11.30
CA ILE A 109 2.76 -13.33 -9.98
C ILE A 109 1.61 -14.31 -10.15
N SER A 110 0.65 -14.05 -11.04
CA SER A 110 -0.50 -14.92 -11.31
C SER A 110 -0.08 -16.34 -11.71
N THR A 111 0.88 -16.48 -12.62
CA THR A 111 1.42 -17.80 -13.05
C THR A 111 2.05 -18.55 -11.87
N LYS A 112 2.83 -17.87 -11.01
CA LYS A 112 3.45 -18.53 -9.83
C LYS A 112 2.41 -18.95 -8.79
N LEU A 113 1.33 -18.21 -8.65
CA LEU A 113 0.22 -18.54 -7.75
C LEU A 113 -0.63 -19.71 -8.28
N ASP A 114 -0.82 -19.79 -9.60
CA ASP A 114 -1.53 -20.88 -10.24
C ASP A 114 -0.85 -22.23 -9.94
N MET A 115 0.46 -22.28 -10.11
CA MET A 115 1.27 -23.46 -9.76
C MET A 115 1.12 -23.88 -8.29
N LYS A 116 0.81 -22.95 -7.39
CA LYS A 116 0.64 -23.18 -5.94
C LYS A 116 -0.83 -23.35 -5.53
N LYS A 117 -1.78 -23.27 -6.46
CA LYS A 117 -3.24 -23.25 -6.20
C LYS A 117 -3.64 -22.22 -5.13
N ARG A 118 -3.02 -21.05 -5.16
CA ARG A 118 -3.14 -19.97 -4.16
C ARG A 118 -3.62 -18.67 -4.81
N LYS A 119 -4.29 -17.84 -4.03
CA LYS A 119 -4.62 -16.44 -4.41
C LYS A 119 -3.96 -15.48 -3.41
N ILE A 120 -3.67 -14.27 -3.86
CA ILE A 120 -3.15 -13.20 -3.01
C ILE A 120 -3.88 -11.90 -3.30
N GLN A 121 -4.06 -11.08 -2.28
CA GLN A 121 -4.53 -9.70 -2.47
C GLN A 121 -3.39 -8.84 -3.02
N THR A 122 -3.71 -7.97 -3.98
CA THR A 122 -2.75 -7.06 -4.58
C THR A 122 -3.33 -5.66 -4.73
N MET A 123 -2.44 -4.68 -4.89
CA MET A 123 -2.79 -3.36 -5.43
C MET A 123 -1.92 -3.08 -6.65
N LEU A 124 -2.45 -2.33 -7.61
CA LEU A 124 -1.70 -1.89 -8.77
C LEU A 124 -1.11 -0.50 -8.49
N GLU A 125 0.21 -0.38 -8.64
CA GLU A 125 0.92 0.88 -8.48
C GLU A 125 0.83 1.70 -9.77
N VAL A 126 0.34 2.94 -9.66
CA VAL A 126 0.22 3.88 -10.79
C VAL A 126 1.14 5.08 -10.55
N ASN A 127 1.96 5.42 -11.54
CA ASN A 127 2.84 6.59 -11.50
C ASN A 127 2.08 7.89 -11.82
N THR A 128 1.26 8.35 -10.87
CA THR A 128 0.46 9.58 -11.05
C THR A 128 1.27 10.86 -11.03
N SER A 129 2.53 10.82 -10.58
CA SER A 129 3.45 11.97 -10.62
C SER A 129 4.15 12.14 -11.97
N ARG A 130 4.13 11.11 -12.83
CA ARG A 130 4.81 11.06 -14.13
C ARG A 130 6.34 11.25 -14.06
N GLU A 131 6.93 11.08 -12.91
CA GLU A 131 8.38 11.11 -12.73
C GLU A 131 9.00 9.83 -13.33
N GLU A 132 9.95 9.95 -14.26
CA GLU A 132 10.61 8.81 -14.91
C GLU A 132 11.34 7.89 -13.93
N SER A 133 11.77 8.43 -12.79
CA SER A 133 12.45 7.67 -11.73
C SER A 133 11.54 6.80 -10.88
N LYS A 134 10.22 6.83 -11.10
CA LYS A 134 9.23 6.07 -10.34
C LYS A 134 8.66 4.91 -11.13
N PHE A 135 8.42 3.83 -10.42
CA PHE A 135 7.71 2.67 -10.92
C PHE A 135 6.20 2.93 -11.00
N GLY A 136 5.48 2.04 -11.64
CA GLY A 136 4.02 2.07 -11.75
C GLY A 136 3.53 2.10 -13.19
N PHE A 137 2.31 1.64 -13.37
CA PHE A 137 1.59 1.81 -14.64
C PHE A 137 1.50 3.29 -14.98
N GLN A 138 1.57 3.60 -16.27
CA GLN A 138 1.26 4.97 -16.70
C GLN A 138 -0.22 5.27 -16.45
N PRO A 139 -0.59 6.51 -16.08
CA PRO A 139 -1.98 6.88 -15.81
C PRO A 139 -2.96 6.63 -16.97
N GLU A 140 -2.46 6.52 -18.18
CA GLU A 140 -3.21 6.27 -19.42
C GLU A 140 -3.28 4.80 -19.83
N ASP A 141 -2.62 3.90 -19.09
CA ASP A 141 -2.58 2.45 -19.39
C ASP A 141 -3.80 1.72 -18.80
N ASP A 142 -5.00 2.17 -19.17
CA ASP A 142 -6.26 1.54 -18.74
C ASP A 142 -6.30 0.06 -19.14
N GLN A 143 -5.78 -0.29 -20.32
CA GLN A 143 -5.76 -1.67 -20.80
C GLN A 143 -4.89 -2.57 -19.93
N GLY A 144 -3.66 -2.17 -19.60
CA GLY A 144 -2.77 -2.96 -18.76
C GLY A 144 -3.33 -3.11 -17.33
N LEU A 145 -3.98 -2.07 -16.80
CA LEU A 145 -4.67 -2.12 -15.52
C LEU A 145 -5.85 -3.11 -15.53
N LEU A 146 -6.72 -3.05 -16.55
CA LEU A 146 -7.88 -3.96 -16.70
C LEU A 146 -7.43 -5.40 -16.89
N GLU A 147 -6.45 -5.67 -17.78
CA GLU A 147 -5.90 -7.02 -17.96
C GLU A 147 -5.31 -7.57 -16.65
N SER A 148 -4.66 -6.73 -15.83
CA SER A 148 -4.12 -7.15 -14.53
C SER A 148 -5.24 -7.52 -13.55
N ILE A 149 -6.36 -6.79 -13.53
CA ILE A 149 -7.52 -7.06 -12.67
C ILE A 149 -8.22 -8.36 -13.09
N GLU A 150 -8.18 -8.71 -14.38
CA GLU A 150 -8.83 -9.92 -14.90
C GLU A 150 -8.06 -11.22 -14.61
N LEU A 151 -6.79 -11.16 -14.17
CA LEU A 151 -5.99 -12.34 -13.84
C LEU A 151 -6.60 -13.13 -12.67
N ASN A 152 -6.70 -14.46 -12.83
CA ASN A 152 -7.49 -15.32 -11.93
C ASN A 152 -6.91 -15.47 -10.51
N ASN A 153 -5.58 -15.42 -10.37
CA ASN A 153 -4.90 -15.79 -9.12
C ASN A 153 -4.45 -14.59 -8.30
N ILE A 154 -4.61 -13.37 -8.80
CA ILE A 154 -4.46 -12.14 -8.05
C ILE A 154 -5.83 -11.52 -7.79
N ASN A 155 -6.03 -11.07 -6.57
CA ASN A 155 -7.24 -10.33 -6.19
C ASN A 155 -6.85 -8.85 -6.03
N VAL A 156 -7.06 -8.07 -7.10
CA VAL A 156 -6.76 -6.64 -7.08
C VAL A 156 -7.84 -5.91 -6.29
N ILE A 157 -7.49 -5.40 -5.10
CA ILE A 157 -8.41 -4.70 -4.20
C ILE A 157 -8.44 -3.18 -4.41
N GLY A 158 -7.44 -2.61 -5.09
CA GLY A 158 -7.33 -1.17 -5.26
C GLY A 158 -6.10 -0.72 -6.03
N LEU A 159 -5.90 0.59 -6.03
CA LEU A 159 -4.74 1.24 -6.64
C LEU A 159 -3.84 1.86 -5.57
N MET A 160 -2.55 1.90 -5.86
CA MET A 160 -1.53 2.54 -5.03
C MET A 160 -0.79 3.61 -5.85
N THR A 161 -0.35 4.68 -5.19
CA THR A 161 0.64 5.61 -5.77
C THR A 161 1.59 6.16 -4.71
N LEU A 162 2.78 6.51 -5.17
CA LEU A 162 3.71 7.37 -4.44
C LEU A 162 3.50 8.81 -4.95
N GLY A 163 3.13 9.71 -4.07
CA GLY A 163 2.98 11.14 -4.39
C GLY A 163 4.26 11.74 -5.00
N PRO A 164 4.19 12.90 -5.64
CA PRO A 164 5.36 13.54 -6.24
C PRO A 164 6.41 13.89 -5.18
N LYS A 165 7.69 13.98 -5.59
CA LYS A 165 8.78 14.40 -4.69
C LYS A 165 8.72 15.87 -4.29
N THR A 166 7.95 16.65 -5.00
CA THR A 166 7.74 18.06 -4.69
C THR A 166 7.07 18.24 -3.32
N LYS A 167 7.30 19.37 -2.70
CA LYS A 167 6.56 19.80 -1.49
C LYS A 167 5.35 20.66 -1.81
N GLU A 168 5.03 20.88 -3.09
CA GLU A 168 3.91 21.69 -3.53
C GLU A 168 2.58 20.95 -3.30
N PRO A 169 1.73 21.42 -2.36
CA PRO A 169 0.48 20.75 -2.01
C PRO A 169 -0.46 20.54 -3.22
N LYS A 170 -0.51 21.52 -4.13
CA LYS A 170 -1.37 21.45 -5.32
C LYS A 170 -0.99 20.32 -6.28
N GLU A 171 0.30 20.05 -6.45
CA GLU A 171 0.78 18.94 -7.29
C GLU A 171 0.49 17.60 -6.64
N THR A 172 0.73 17.50 -5.33
CA THR A 172 0.39 16.32 -4.53
C THR A 172 -1.11 16.02 -4.60
N GLU A 173 -1.95 17.05 -4.41
CA GLU A 173 -3.40 16.91 -4.53
C GLU A 173 -3.82 16.46 -5.94
N ARG A 174 -3.22 17.01 -6.99
CA ARG A 174 -3.49 16.62 -8.38
C ARG A 174 -3.17 15.14 -8.60
N SER A 175 -2.04 14.68 -8.10
CA SER A 175 -1.59 13.29 -8.19
C SER A 175 -2.59 12.33 -7.51
N PHE A 176 -3.03 12.62 -6.28
CA PHE A 176 -3.99 11.80 -5.55
C PHE A 176 -5.39 11.82 -6.19
N ARG A 177 -5.82 12.98 -6.67
CA ARG A 177 -7.08 13.13 -7.42
C ARG A 177 -7.06 12.34 -8.71
N LEU A 178 -5.90 12.27 -9.40
CA LEU A 178 -5.74 11.46 -10.61
C LEU A 178 -5.92 9.98 -10.31
N LEU A 179 -5.28 9.45 -9.25
CA LEU A 179 -5.46 8.04 -8.84
C LEU A 179 -6.92 7.70 -8.58
N ARG A 180 -7.63 8.56 -7.85
CA ARG A 180 -9.07 8.40 -7.60
C ARG A 180 -9.90 8.40 -8.89
N LYS A 181 -9.56 9.28 -9.84
CA LYS A 181 -10.25 9.31 -11.16
C LYS A 181 -10.03 8.01 -11.93
N ILE A 182 -8.80 7.50 -11.98
CA ILE A 182 -8.47 6.22 -12.62
C ILE A 182 -9.27 5.09 -11.99
N LYS A 183 -9.25 4.94 -10.65
CA LYS A 183 -10.08 3.93 -9.97
C LYS A 183 -11.55 4.02 -10.37
N ASN A 184 -12.12 5.21 -10.38
CA ASN A 184 -13.53 5.41 -10.70
C ASN A 184 -13.82 5.10 -12.18
N SER A 185 -12.89 5.38 -13.10
CA SER A 185 -13.01 5.03 -14.52
C SER A 185 -13.00 3.51 -14.73
N LEU A 186 -12.05 2.83 -14.11
CA LEU A 186 -11.96 1.36 -14.16
C LEU A 186 -13.21 0.70 -13.58
N ASN A 187 -13.69 1.18 -12.42
CA ASN A 187 -14.89 0.61 -11.79
C ASN A 187 -16.18 0.72 -12.62
N LYS A 188 -16.26 1.67 -13.57
CA LYS A 188 -17.39 1.75 -14.50
C LYS A 188 -17.38 0.61 -15.53
N GLN A 189 -16.21 0.03 -15.79
CA GLN A 189 -15.99 -1.04 -16.76
C GLN A 189 -15.98 -2.43 -16.09
N LEU A 190 -15.75 -2.48 -14.78
CA LEU A 190 -15.59 -3.73 -14.04
C LEU A 190 -16.93 -4.25 -13.49
N PRO A 191 -17.15 -5.56 -13.49
CA PRO A 191 -18.30 -6.16 -12.83
C PRO A 191 -18.21 -5.93 -11.31
N LYS A 192 -19.34 -5.93 -10.61
CA LYS A 192 -19.43 -5.58 -9.18
C LYS A 192 -18.45 -6.34 -8.28
N ASN A 193 -18.20 -7.61 -8.55
CA ASN A 193 -17.32 -8.48 -7.79
C ASN A 193 -15.83 -8.24 -8.03
N LYS A 194 -15.46 -7.42 -9.01
CA LYS A 194 -14.08 -7.01 -9.32
C LYS A 194 -13.82 -5.52 -9.10
N GLN A 195 -14.81 -4.78 -8.64
CA GLN A 195 -14.64 -3.34 -8.39
C GLN A 195 -13.60 -3.08 -7.30
N LEU A 196 -12.75 -2.11 -7.58
CA LEU A 196 -11.68 -1.68 -6.69
C LEU A 196 -12.26 -0.85 -5.54
N SER A 197 -12.00 -1.26 -4.31
CA SER A 197 -12.47 -0.55 -3.10
C SER A 197 -11.45 0.44 -2.57
N ASP A 198 -10.16 0.12 -2.70
CA ASP A 198 -9.11 0.78 -1.94
C ASP A 198 -8.25 1.73 -2.78
N LEU A 199 -7.76 2.79 -2.10
CA LEU A 199 -6.74 3.70 -2.57
C LEU A 199 -5.66 3.79 -1.51
N SER A 200 -4.45 3.29 -1.82
CA SER A 200 -3.28 3.42 -0.97
C SER A 200 -2.44 4.60 -1.45
N MET A 201 -2.61 5.74 -0.81
CA MET A 201 -1.88 6.97 -1.13
C MET A 201 -1.73 7.81 0.14
N GLY A 202 -0.68 8.61 0.20
CA GLY A 202 -0.32 9.38 1.38
C GLY A 202 0.73 8.69 2.26
N MET A 203 1.71 9.47 2.63
CA MET A 203 2.82 9.14 3.53
C MET A 203 2.88 10.16 4.68
N SER A 204 3.89 10.09 5.51
CA SER A 204 4.00 10.90 6.74
C SER A 204 3.84 12.41 6.54
N ASP A 205 4.19 12.93 5.37
CA ASP A 205 4.16 14.37 5.11
C ASP A 205 2.87 14.84 4.39
N ASP A 206 2.06 13.91 3.84
CA ASP A 206 0.94 14.26 2.97
C ASP A 206 -0.32 13.38 3.17
N TYR A 207 -0.36 12.54 4.22
CA TYR A 207 -1.48 11.61 4.44
C TYR A 207 -2.82 12.31 4.70
N GLU A 208 -2.82 13.47 5.35
CA GLU A 208 -4.05 14.22 5.61
C GLU A 208 -4.68 14.69 4.29
N LEU A 209 -3.84 15.25 3.40
CA LEU A 209 -4.27 15.63 2.06
C LEU A 209 -4.75 14.43 1.25
N ALA A 210 -4.06 13.29 1.36
CA ALA A 210 -4.46 12.05 0.70
C ALA A 210 -5.84 11.57 1.17
N ILE A 211 -6.13 11.62 2.47
CA ILE A 211 -7.43 11.27 3.06
C ILE A 211 -8.52 12.19 2.50
N GLN A 212 -8.30 13.48 2.45
CA GLN A 212 -9.21 14.45 1.84
C GLN A 212 -9.48 14.15 0.36
N GLN A 213 -8.51 13.58 -0.34
CA GLN A 213 -8.66 13.10 -1.72
C GLN A 213 -9.22 11.68 -1.83
N GLY A 214 -9.61 11.04 -0.74
CA GLY A 214 -10.30 9.75 -0.70
C GLY A 214 -9.40 8.53 -0.52
N SER A 215 -8.21 8.72 0.07
CA SER A 215 -7.36 7.61 0.50
C SER A 215 -8.11 6.73 1.51
N THR A 216 -7.96 5.41 1.36
CA THR A 216 -8.46 4.42 2.32
C THR A 216 -7.33 3.74 3.09
N MET A 217 -6.08 3.91 2.63
CA MET A 217 -4.88 3.37 3.27
C MET A 217 -3.74 4.39 3.19
N VAL A 218 -3.12 4.68 4.32
CA VAL A 218 -1.94 5.56 4.41
C VAL A 218 -0.72 4.80 4.90
N ARG A 219 0.47 5.09 4.33
CA ARG A 219 1.71 4.39 4.64
C ARG A 219 2.62 5.29 5.47
N LEU A 220 2.64 5.07 6.77
CA LEU A 220 3.28 5.95 7.72
C LEU A 220 4.58 5.37 8.28
N GLY A 221 5.67 6.10 8.14
CA GLY A 221 6.98 5.80 8.73
C GLY A 221 7.35 6.86 9.76
N THR A 222 7.89 8.00 9.32
CA THR A 222 8.36 9.07 10.21
C THR A 222 7.27 9.67 11.09
N ALA A 223 6.02 9.66 10.66
CA ALA A 223 4.89 10.10 11.50
C ALA A 223 4.66 9.17 12.71
N LEU A 224 4.99 7.88 12.60
CA LEU A 224 4.87 6.91 13.68
C LEU A 224 6.16 6.78 14.51
N PHE A 225 7.32 6.75 13.84
CA PHE A 225 8.58 6.36 14.46
C PHE A 225 9.54 7.53 14.70
N GLY A 226 9.18 8.74 14.29
CA GLY A 226 10.07 9.90 14.34
C GLY A 226 11.07 9.96 13.16
N LYS A 227 11.83 11.05 13.13
CA LYS A 227 12.91 11.19 12.14
C LYS A 227 14.01 10.17 12.43
N ARG A 228 14.66 9.68 11.38
CA ARG A 228 15.85 8.82 11.53
C ARG A 228 16.96 9.62 12.19
N VAL A 229 17.52 9.06 13.24
CA VAL A 229 18.76 9.53 13.86
C VAL A 229 19.95 9.04 13.04
#